data_e1cb893b66f53f279789e6faed57f515
#
_entry.id   e1cb893b66f53f279789e6faed57f515
#
_cell.length_a   1.000
_cell.length_b   1.000
_cell.length_c   1.000
_cell.angle_alpha   90.00
_cell.angle_beta   90.00
_cell.angle_gamma   90.00
#
_symmetry.space_group_name_H-M   'P 1'
#
loop_
_entity.id
_entity.type
_entity.pdbx_description
1 polymer ?
#
loop_
_entity_poly.entity_id
_entity_poly.type
_entity_poly.pdbx_seq_one_letter_code
_entity_poly.pdbx_strand_id
1 'polypeptide(L)'
;MAVILEMKNIVKEFGNSKALDNVNFSVSEGETVAIIGTSGSGKSTLLRCINCLTRINEGTITLDGETFVNSEAGREKSKRNSAKYLPEKELTKICSETGMVFQHFNLFSHMTCKDNITYGPVKVKGMSREDAEEKAVKLLDLVGLKGKAEEYPGRISGGQKQRVAIARALAMDPKIMLFDEPTSALDPEITGEVLKVMKRLAKEKRTMIVVTHEMGFAKEVADRVVFMDEGRIVEEGTSEEIFDNPKSERLQSFLQSMLRA
;
A
#
# COMPACT_ATOMS: atom_id res chain seq x y z
N MET A 1 -17.17 10.08 -6.22
CA MET A 1 -16.67 9.48 -4.98
C MET A 1 -15.83 10.53 -4.26
N ALA A 2 -15.79 10.52 -2.93
CA ALA A 2 -14.96 11.46 -2.18
C ALA A 2 -13.47 11.08 -2.31
N VAL A 3 -12.59 12.07 -2.44
CA VAL A 3 -11.14 11.84 -2.43
C VAL A 3 -10.71 11.57 -0.98
N ILE A 4 -10.14 10.40 -0.73
CA ILE A 4 -9.68 9.99 0.60
C ILE A 4 -8.19 10.27 0.81
N LEU A 5 -7.39 10.20 -0.26
CA LEU A 5 -5.96 10.51 -0.26
C LEU A 5 -5.66 11.53 -1.34
N GLU A 6 -4.94 12.60 -0.99
CA GLU A 6 -4.43 13.57 -1.95
C GLU A 6 -2.95 13.86 -1.66
N MET A 7 -2.13 13.74 -2.67
CA MET A 7 -0.70 14.05 -2.66
C MET A 7 -0.40 15.08 -3.74
N LYS A 8 0.20 16.22 -3.37
CA LYS A 8 0.47 17.34 -4.29
C LYS A 8 1.94 17.70 -4.28
N ASN A 9 2.54 17.78 -5.48
CA ASN A 9 3.90 18.23 -5.73
C ASN A 9 4.94 17.48 -4.88
N ILE A 10 4.78 16.15 -4.74
CA ILE A 10 5.62 15.34 -3.87
C ILE A 10 7.02 15.21 -4.46
N VAL A 11 8.01 15.64 -3.69
CA VAL A 11 9.43 15.42 -3.96
C VAL A 11 10.02 14.58 -2.84
N LYS A 12 10.75 13.52 -3.22
CA LYS A 12 11.54 12.72 -2.30
C LYS A 12 12.93 12.46 -2.86
N GLU A 13 13.93 12.85 -2.08
CA GLU A 13 15.34 12.65 -2.41
C GLU A 13 16.01 11.72 -1.41
N PHE A 14 16.90 10.87 -1.89
CA PHE A 14 17.85 10.07 -1.12
C PHE A 14 19.27 10.44 -1.58
N GLY A 15 19.99 11.22 -0.78
CA GLY A 15 21.28 11.77 -1.19
C GLY A 15 21.12 12.66 -2.43
N ASN A 16 21.75 12.26 -3.54
CA ASN A 16 21.69 12.99 -4.81
C ASN A 16 20.65 12.42 -5.79
N SER A 17 19.93 11.36 -5.42
CA SER A 17 18.94 10.72 -6.29
C SER A 17 17.53 11.15 -5.90
N LYS A 18 16.77 11.62 -6.89
CA LYS A 18 15.34 11.87 -6.74
C LYS A 18 14.56 10.58 -6.93
N ALA A 19 13.96 10.06 -5.86
CA ALA A 19 13.08 8.90 -5.91
C ALA A 19 11.64 9.27 -6.30
N LEU A 20 11.20 10.50 -5.98
CA LEU A 20 9.95 11.09 -6.44
C LEU A 20 10.23 12.53 -6.89
N ASP A 21 9.74 12.90 -8.07
CA ASP A 21 9.96 14.19 -8.69
C ASP A 21 8.63 14.82 -9.10
N ASN A 22 8.13 15.71 -8.26
CA ASN A 22 6.89 16.46 -8.46
C ASN A 22 5.65 15.58 -8.74
N VAL A 23 5.49 14.51 -7.94
CA VAL A 23 4.38 13.56 -8.11
C VAL A 23 3.10 14.16 -7.55
N ASN A 24 2.03 14.13 -8.36
CA ASN A 24 0.66 14.41 -7.95
C ASN A 24 -0.13 13.11 -8.03
N PHE A 25 -0.81 12.73 -6.96
CA PHE A 25 -1.52 11.46 -6.87
C PHE A 25 -2.72 11.59 -5.94
N SER A 26 -3.84 11.01 -6.30
CA SER A 26 -5.03 10.99 -5.46
C SER A 26 -5.72 9.65 -5.53
N VAL A 27 -6.52 9.32 -4.51
CA VAL A 27 -7.34 8.09 -4.47
C VAL A 27 -8.69 8.43 -3.91
N SER A 28 -9.75 7.92 -4.54
CA SER A 28 -11.12 8.04 -4.09
C SER A 28 -11.51 6.91 -3.12
N GLU A 29 -12.50 7.15 -2.27
CA GLU A 29 -13.04 6.12 -1.39
C GLU A 29 -13.60 4.94 -2.19
N GLY A 30 -13.23 3.71 -1.81
CA GLY A 30 -13.62 2.47 -2.48
C GLY A 30 -12.90 2.18 -3.79
N GLU A 31 -11.93 3.04 -4.19
CA GLU A 31 -11.15 2.86 -5.41
C GLU A 31 -9.99 1.88 -5.17
N THR A 32 -9.75 0.99 -6.14
CA THR A 32 -8.54 0.16 -6.22
C THR A 32 -7.61 0.73 -7.28
N VAL A 33 -6.46 1.27 -6.85
CA VAL A 33 -5.42 1.80 -7.75
C VAL A 33 -4.25 0.83 -7.82
N ALA A 34 -3.91 0.36 -9.02
CA ALA A 34 -2.67 -0.39 -9.24
C ALA A 34 -1.55 0.56 -9.69
N ILE A 35 -0.39 0.46 -9.07
CA ILE A 35 0.82 1.19 -9.47
C ILE A 35 1.80 0.20 -10.08
N ILE A 36 2.11 0.41 -11.36
CA ILE A 36 3.04 -0.40 -12.14
C ILE A 36 4.23 0.44 -12.60
N GLY A 37 5.31 -0.20 -13.03
CA GLY A 37 6.50 0.50 -13.54
C GLY A 37 7.79 -0.26 -13.28
N THR A 38 8.89 0.25 -13.81
CA THR A 38 10.24 -0.36 -13.71
C THR A 38 10.73 -0.44 -12.26
N SER A 39 11.67 -1.34 -11.99
CA SER A 39 12.37 -1.37 -10.69
C SER A 39 13.07 -0.03 -10.46
N GLY A 40 12.97 0.50 -9.24
CA GLY A 40 13.57 1.80 -8.90
C GLY A 40 12.76 3.02 -9.37
N SER A 41 11.59 2.88 -10.01
CA SER A 41 10.78 4.01 -10.47
C SER A 41 10.08 4.82 -9.38
N GLY A 42 10.23 4.46 -8.09
CA GLY A 42 9.69 5.23 -6.97
C GLY A 42 8.38 4.69 -6.38
N LYS A 43 7.80 3.62 -6.90
CA LYS A 43 6.50 3.03 -6.47
C LYS A 43 6.41 2.78 -4.96
N SER A 44 7.33 1.98 -4.42
CA SER A 44 7.39 1.67 -2.98
C SER A 44 7.69 2.91 -2.14
N THR A 45 8.47 3.86 -2.68
CA THR A 45 8.74 5.14 -2.01
C THR A 45 7.46 5.95 -1.89
N LEU A 46 6.65 6.03 -2.96
CA LEU A 46 5.36 6.71 -2.94
C LEU A 46 4.43 6.11 -1.88
N LEU A 47 4.31 4.78 -1.85
CA LEU A 47 3.50 4.08 -0.85
C LEU A 47 3.97 4.39 0.58
N ARG A 48 5.29 4.35 0.83
CA ARG A 48 5.87 4.59 2.15
C ARG A 48 5.77 6.06 2.61
N CYS A 49 5.55 6.99 1.68
CA CYS A 49 5.27 8.39 2.04
C CYS A 49 3.86 8.54 2.61
N ILE A 50 2.88 7.74 2.16
CA ILE A 50 1.48 7.81 2.60
C ILE A 50 1.34 7.44 4.09
N ASN A 51 2.07 6.43 4.56
CA ASN A 51 2.03 5.96 5.94
C ASN A 51 3.18 6.48 6.81
N CYS A 52 3.85 7.57 6.37
CA CYS A 52 4.95 8.22 7.08
C CYS A 52 6.20 7.34 7.35
N LEU A 53 6.32 6.15 6.76
CA LEU A 53 7.55 5.35 6.83
C LEU A 53 8.72 6.01 6.09
N THR A 54 8.41 6.86 5.12
CA THR A 54 9.38 7.70 4.42
C THR A 54 8.89 9.15 4.44
N ARG A 55 9.68 10.07 4.98
CA ARG A 55 9.35 11.49 4.98
C ARG A 55 9.67 12.12 3.64
N ILE A 56 8.77 12.92 3.08
CA ILE A 56 8.98 13.68 1.85
C ILE A 56 9.89 14.89 2.10
N ASN A 57 10.49 15.41 1.03
CA ASN A 57 11.26 16.65 1.08
C ASN A 57 10.36 17.87 0.81
N GLU A 58 9.45 17.76 -0.17
CA GLU A 58 8.53 18.81 -0.55
C GLU A 58 7.17 18.24 -0.91
N GLY A 59 6.12 19.04 -0.82
CA GLY A 59 4.76 18.69 -1.19
C GLY A 59 3.79 18.68 -0.02
N THR A 60 2.58 18.24 -0.30
CA THR A 60 1.48 18.17 0.66
C THR A 60 0.82 16.80 0.58
N ILE A 61 0.53 16.19 1.74
CA ILE A 61 -0.24 14.93 1.80
C ILE A 61 -1.42 15.14 2.75
N THR A 62 -2.61 14.81 2.23
CA THR A 62 -3.88 14.87 2.94
C THR A 62 -4.52 13.50 2.93
N LEU A 63 -4.91 12.97 4.08
CA LEU A 63 -5.66 11.72 4.23
C LEU A 63 -6.98 12.04 4.93
N ASP A 64 -8.10 11.62 4.32
CA ASP A 64 -9.45 11.84 4.84
C ASP A 64 -9.71 13.29 5.27
N GLY A 65 -9.30 14.26 4.45
CA GLY A 65 -9.44 15.69 4.70
C GLY A 65 -8.43 16.28 5.70
N GLU A 66 -7.61 15.47 6.37
CA GLU A 66 -6.60 15.93 7.31
C GLU A 66 -5.22 16.02 6.64
N THR A 67 -4.68 17.24 6.52
CA THR A 67 -3.34 17.47 5.97
C THR A 67 -2.28 17.22 7.04
N PHE A 68 -1.47 16.22 6.89
CA PHE A 68 -0.46 15.83 7.89
C PHE A 68 0.97 16.22 7.54
N VAL A 69 1.21 16.62 6.30
CA VAL A 69 2.48 17.23 5.88
C VAL A 69 2.23 18.31 4.84
N ASN A 70 2.93 19.43 4.98
CA ASN A 70 2.82 20.58 4.08
C ASN A 70 4.14 21.34 3.99
N SER A 71 4.70 21.48 2.79
CA SER A 71 5.89 22.29 2.52
C SER A 71 5.60 23.74 2.17
N GLU A 72 4.36 24.11 1.83
CA GLU A 72 4.01 25.47 1.47
C GLU A 72 4.02 26.40 2.68
N ALA A 73 3.78 25.86 3.88
CA ALA A 73 3.79 26.61 5.15
C ALA A 73 5.21 27.06 5.60
N GLY A 74 6.27 26.70 4.86
CA GLY A 74 7.67 26.91 5.24
C GLY A 74 8.57 27.52 4.17
N ARG A 75 8.02 28.28 3.21
CA ARG A 75 8.80 28.93 2.13
C ARG A 75 9.81 29.98 2.63
N GLU A 76 10.87 29.51 3.29
CA GLU A 76 12.19 30.12 3.16
C GLU A 76 12.92 29.37 2.04
N LYS A 77 13.17 30.05 0.91
CA LYS A 77 13.74 29.54 -0.34
C LYS A 77 15.16 28.93 -0.22
N SER A 78 15.67 28.62 0.98
CA SER A 78 17.07 28.25 1.20
C SER A 78 17.30 26.87 1.85
N LYS A 79 16.28 26.08 2.17
CA LYS A 79 16.48 24.76 2.82
C LYS A 79 15.89 23.61 2.01
N ARG A 80 16.73 22.64 1.64
CA ARG A 80 16.42 21.40 0.91
C ARG A 80 15.38 20.48 1.56
N ASN A 81 14.80 20.81 2.72
CA ASN A 81 13.77 20.04 3.42
C ASN A 81 12.76 21.02 4.00
N SER A 82 11.75 21.38 3.20
CA SER A 82 10.72 22.35 3.61
C SER A 82 9.45 21.69 4.17
N ALA A 83 9.30 20.37 4.06
CA ALA A 83 8.12 19.66 4.49
C ALA A 83 7.98 19.66 6.02
N LYS A 84 6.90 20.29 6.52
CA LYS A 84 6.53 20.28 7.94
C LYS A 84 5.48 19.21 8.17
N TYR A 85 5.76 18.32 9.10
CA TYR A 85 4.87 17.26 9.55
C TYR A 85 4.13 17.70 10.82
N LEU A 86 2.93 17.17 11.02
CA LEU A 86 2.23 17.25 12.29
C LEU A 86 3.07 16.64 13.42
N PRO A 87 2.77 16.94 14.70
CA PRO A 87 3.40 16.30 15.83
C PRO A 87 3.27 14.77 15.78
N GLU A 88 4.27 14.04 16.28
CA GLU A 88 4.33 12.56 16.21
C GLU A 88 3.06 11.86 16.73
N LYS A 89 2.41 12.41 17.75
CA LYS A 89 1.16 11.86 18.31
C LYS A 89 0.01 11.90 17.29
N GLU A 90 -0.10 12.99 16.54
CA GLU A 90 -1.11 13.14 15.48
C GLU A 90 -0.77 12.29 14.27
N LEU A 91 0.51 12.26 13.86
CA LEU A 91 0.98 11.37 12.80
C LEU A 91 0.68 9.90 13.11
N THR A 92 0.92 9.46 14.35
CA THR A 92 0.63 8.07 14.78
C THR A 92 -0.86 7.75 14.58
N LYS A 93 -1.76 8.69 14.90
CA LYS A 93 -3.20 8.52 14.68
C LYS A 93 -3.50 8.35 13.19
N ILE A 94 -3.01 9.25 12.35
CA ILE A 94 -3.23 9.22 10.89
C ILE A 94 -2.63 7.95 10.28
N CYS A 95 -1.40 7.58 10.65
CA CYS A 95 -0.78 6.34 10.17
C CYS A 95 -1.56 5.08 10.60
N SER A 96 -2.26 5.12 11.75
CA SER A 96 -3.10 3.99 12.18
C SER A 96 -4.37 3.80 11.35
N GLU A 97 -4.72 4.80 10.52
CA GLU A 97 -5.81 4.73 9.54
C GLU A 97 -5.38 4.13 8.20
N THR A 98 -4.09 3.82 8.05
CA THR A 98 -3.55 3.11 6.89
C THR A 98 -3.16 1.69 7.26
N GLY A 99 -3.48 0.71 6.40
CA GLY A 99 -3.06 -0.68 6.58
C GLY A 99 -1.96 -1.02 5.58
N MET A 100 -0.72 -1.26 6.03
CA MET A 100 0.41 -1.58 5.14
C MET A 100 0.70 -3.08 5.12
N VAL A 101 0.78 -3.63 3.92
CA VAL A 101 1.20 -5.02 3.64
C VAL A 101 2.49 -4.97 2.84
N PHE A 102 3.55 -5.57 3.38
CA PHE A 102 4.90 -5.55 2.82
C PHE A 102 5.20 -6.79 1.99
N GLN A 103 6.19 -6.68 1.13
CA GLN A 103 6.76 -7.79 0.35
C GLN A 103 7.24 -8.95 1.24
N HIS A 104 7.89 -8.67 2.37
CA HIS A 104 8.50 -9.64 3.28
C HIS A 104 7.65 -9.94 4.52
N PHE A 105 6.32 -9.94 4.41
CA PHE A 105 5.35 -10.30 5.46
C PHE A 105 5.47 -9.49 6.77
N ASN A 106 6.66 -9.31 7.30
CA ASN A 106 7.00 -8.58 8.54
C ASN A 106 6.15 -9.01 9.75
N LEU A 107 5.89 -10.31 9.89
CA LEU A 107 5.21 -10.87 11.06
C LEU A 107 6.15 -10.95 12.25
N PHE A 108 5.61 -10.77 13.44
CA PHE A 108 6.31 -11.01 14.69
C PHE A 108 6.50 -12.51 14.88
N SER A 109 7.72 -13.01 14.72
CA SER A 109 8.05 -14.45 14.70
C SER A 109 7.78 -15.17 16.03
N HIS A 110 7.83 -14.43 17.14
CA HIS A 110 7.60 -14.90 18.51
C HIS A 110 6.12 -14.85 18.94
N MET A 111 5.22 -14.42 18.07
CA MET A 111 3.77 -14.35 18.28
C MET A 111 3.05 -15.33 17.37
N THR A 112 1.92 -15.87 17.83
CA THR A 112 1.01 -16.68 17.01
C THR A 112 0.40 -15.86 15.86
N CYS A 113 -0.26 -16.50 14.90
CA CYS A 113 -1.04 -15.78 13.87
C CYS A 113 -2.11 -14.89 14.50
N LYS A 114 -2.84 -15.39 15.50
CA LYS A 114 -3.84 -14.62 16.24
C LYS A 114 -3.21 -13.42 16.94
N ASP A 115 -2.10 -13.63 17.67
CA ASP A 115 -1.44 -12.53 18.40
C ASP A 115 -0.90 -11.46 17.43
N ASN A 116 -0.37 -11.84 16.27
CA ASN A 116 0.03 -10.88 15.23
C ASN A 116 -1.13 -9.98 14.78
N ILE A 117 -2.36 -10.54 14.71
CA ILE A 117 -3.54 -9.81 14.27
C ILE A 117 -4.11 -8.94 15.40
N THR A 118 -4.11 -9.44 16.64
CA THR A 118 -4.73 -8.75 17.79
C THR A 118 -3.87 -7.66 18.38
N TYR A 119 -2.55 -7.71 18.18
CA TYR A 119 -1.60 -6.80 18.80
C TYR A 119 -1.91 -5.32 18.54
N GLY A 120 -2.11 -4.95 17.28
CA GLY A 120 -2.42 -3.56 16.89
C GLY A 120 -3.74 -3.06 17.51
N PRO A 121 -4.87 -3.74 17.31
CA PRO A 121 -6.15 -3.37 17.89
C PRO A 121 -6.10 -3.17 19.42
N VAL A 122 -5.45 -4.07 20.13
CA VAL A 122 -5.33 -3.97 21.60
C VAL A 122 -4.40 -2.83 22.01
N LYS A 123 -3.19 -2.74 21.44
CA LYS A 123 -2.16 -1.81 21.90
C LYS A 123 -2.33 -0.38 21.39
N VAL A 124 -2.87 -0.22 20.19
CA VAL A 124 -2.97 1.10 19.52
C VAL A 124 -4.38 1.66 19.64
N LYS A 125 -5.43 0.81 19.43
CA LYS A 125 -6.83 1.25 19.47
C LYS A 125 -7.52 1.04 20.82
N GLY A 126 -6.86 0.39 21.78
CA GLY A 126 -7.44 0.14 23.11
C GLY A 126 -8.61 -0.85 23.10
N MET A 127 -8.72 -1.68 22.04
CA MET A 127 -9.75 -2.70 21.94
C MET A 127 -9.59 -3.74 23.07
N SER A 128 -10.69 -4.29 23.59
CA SER A 128 -10.60 -5.38 24.55
C SER A 128 -9.91 -6.60 23.91
N ARG A 129 -9.27 -7.42 24.71
CA ARG A 129 -8.60 -8.62 24.21
C ARG A 129 -9.63 -9.60 23.59
N GLU A 130 -10.78 -9.72 24.20
CA GLU A 130 -11.86 -10.59 23.76
C GLU A 130 -12.39 -10.17 22.39
N ASP A 131 -12.71 -8.89 22.21
CA ASP A 131 -13.16 -8.35 20.91
C ASP A 131 -12.09 -8.50 19.82
N ALA A 132 -10.81 -8.26 20.18
CA ALA A 132 -9.70 -8.39 19.25
C ALA A 132 -9.50 -9.86 18.82
N GLU A 133 -9.63 -10.83 19.72
CA GLU A 133 -9.54 -12.26 19.42
C GLU A 133 -10.71 -12.72 18.54
N GLU A 134 -11.94 -12.29 18.83
CA GLU A 134 -13.10 -12.57 17.97
C GLU A 134 -12.91 -12.01 16.57
N LYS A 135 -12.43 -10.76 16.47
CA LYS A 135 -12.10 -10.13 15.20
C LYS A 135 -11.01 -10.88 14.45
N ALA A 136 -9.96 -11.32 15.13
CA ALA A 136 -8.85 -12.06 14.53
C ALA A 136 -9.33 -13.40 13.94
N VAL A 137 -10.22 -14.12 14.61
CA VAL A 137 -10.82 -15.37 14.10
C VAL A 137 -11.61 -15.11 12.81
N LYS A 138 -12.44 -14.06 12.77
CA LYS A 138 -13.20 -13.66 11.57
C LYS A 138 -12.25 -13.29 10.41
N LEU A 139 -11.17 -12.56 10.69
CA LEU A 139 -10.19 -12.16 9.68
C LEU A 139 -9.37 -13.36 9.18
N LEU A 140 -8.99 -14.30 10.03
CA LEU A 140 -8.34 -15.54 9.61
C LEU A 140 -9.26 -16.37 8.70
N ASP A 141 -10.55 -16.43 8.99
CA ASP A 141 -11.51 -17.10 8.10
C ASP A 141 -11.64 -16.36 6.74
N LEU A 142 -11.70 -15.02 6.76
CA LEU A 142 -11.75 -14.18 5.56
C LEU A 142 -10.58 -14.46 4.62
N VAL A 143 -9.36 -14.62 5.18
CA VAL A 143 -8.15 -14.89 4.39
C VAL A 143 -7.90 -16.39 4.15
N GLY A 144 -8.87 -17.27 4.49
CA GLY A 144 -8.81 -18.71 4.26
C GLY A 144 -7.79 -19.44 5.15
N LEU A 145 -7.61 -18.97 6.38
CA LEU A 145 -6.69 -19.54 7.37
C LEU A 145 -7.42 -20.01 8.64
N LYS A 146 -8.67 -20.46 8.50
CA LYS A 146 -9.43 -21.06 9.59
C LYS A 146 -8.65 -22.23 10.22
N GLY A 147 -8.50 -22.21 11.54
CA GLY A 147 -7.72 -23.23 12.27
C GLY A 147 -6.21 -22.96 12.36
N LYS A 148 -5.71 -21.83 11.85
CA LYS A 148 -4.28 -21.43 11.95
C LYS A 148 -4.00 -20.38 13.02
N ALA A 149 -4.98 -20.09 13.89
CA ALA A 149 -4.88 -19.02 14.90
C ALA A 149 -3.67 -19.20 15.85
N GLU A 150 -3.43 -20.41 16.31
CA GLU A 150 -2.40 -20.75 17.30
C GLU A 150 -1.04 -21.12 16.65
N GLU A 151 -0.96 -21.15 15.32
CA GLU A 151 0.30 -21.40 14.61
C GLU A 151 1.23 -20.21 14.66
N TYR A 152 2.53 -20.48 14.72
CA TYR A 152 3.58 -19.47 14.64
C TYR A 152 4.01 -19.25 13.18
N PRO A 153 4.51 -18.05 12.82
CA PRO A 153 4.97 -17.76 11.46
C PRO A 153 5.99 -18.75 10.92
N GLY A 154 6.83 -19.35 11.78
CA GLY A 154 7.79 -20.37 11.39
C GLY A 154 7.19 -21.70 10.91
N ARG A 155 5.90 -21.97 11.19
CA ARG A 155 5.20 -23.22 10.87
C ARG A 155 4.20 -23.09 9.72
N ILE A 156 4.13 -21.93 9.06
CA ILE A 156 3.21 -21.69 7.95
C ILE A 156 3.97 -21.29 6.68
N SER A 157 3.36 -21.54 5.51
CA SER A 157 3.95 -21.20 4.21
C SER A 157 4.07 -19.70 3.96
N GLY A 158 4.85 -19.28 2.95
CA GLY A 158 5.00 -17.89 2.55
C GLY A 158 3.65 -17.21 2.24
N GLY A 159 2.80 -17.86 1.44
CA GLY A 159 1.47 -17.35 1.12
C GLY A 159 0.54 -17.29 2.33
N GLN A 160 0.67 -18.23 3.28
CA GLN A 160 -0.05 -18.15 4.55
C GLN A 160 0.43 -16.98 5.40
N LYS A 161 1.76 -16.75 5.47
CA LYS A 161 2.34 -15.56 6.16
C LYS A 161 1.80 -14.27 5.57
N GLN A 162 1.73 -14.17 4.24
CA GLN A 162 1.22 -12.98 3.58
C GLN A 162 -0.27 -12.75 3.87
N ARG A 163 -1.06 -13.83 3.88
CA ARG A 163 -2.47 -13.73 4.23
C ARG A 163 -2.69 -13.34 5.71
N VAL A 164 -1.83 -13.79 6.62
CA VAL A 164 -1.83 -13.28 8.02
C VAL A 164 -1.45 -11.79 8.07
N ALA A 165 -0.47 -11.35 7.27
CA ALA A 165 -0.10 -9.93 7.20
C ALA A 165 -1.26 -9.07 6.67
N ILE A 166 -2.02 -9.55 5.69
CA ILE A 166 -3.25 -8.89 5.22
C ILE A 166 -4.30 -8.82 6.35
N ALA A 167 -4.54 -9.93 7.04
CA ALA A 167 -5.48 -9.97 8.16
C ALA A 167 -5.07 -9.02 9.29
N ARG A 168 -3.76 -8.94 9.61
CA ARG A 168 -3.21 -7.99 10.58
C ARG A 168 -3.48 -6.53 10.19
N ALA A 169 -3.26 -6.19 8.93
CA ALA A 169 -3.53 -4.84 8.42
C ALA A 169 -5.03 -4.52 8.49
N LEU A 170 -5.89 -5.44 8.08
CA LEU A 170 -7.35 -5.29 8.15
C LEU A 170 -7.88 -5.17 9.59
N ALA A 171 -7.20 -5.77 10.58
CA ALA A 171 -7.61 -5.72 11.98
C ALA A 171 -7.63 -4.29 12.54
N MET A 172 -6.87 -3.40 11.94
CA MET A 172 -6.83 -1.98 12.30
C MET A 172 -7.99 -1.17 11.71
N ASP A 173 -8.95 -1.77 10.97
CA ASP A 173 -10.01 -1.08 10.23
C ASP A 173 -9.48 0.15 9.47
N PRO A 174 -8.50 -0.05 8.58
CA PRO A 174 -7.88 1.07 7.90
C PRO A 174 -8.83 1.67 6.87
N LYS A 175 -8.73 2.99 6.66
CA LYS A 175 -9.43 3.71 5.59
C LYS A 175 -8.86 3.37 4.21
N ILE A 176 -7.55 3.05 4.17
CA ILE A 176 -6.85 2.71 2.95
C ILE A 176 -5.85 1.57 3.20
N MET A 177 -5.85 0.58 2.32
CA MET A 177 -4.89 -0.53 2.32
C MET A 177 -3.78 -0.26 1.31
N LEU A 178 -2.54 -0.39 1.75
CA LEU A 178 -1.33 -0.19 0.96
C LEU A 178 -0.61 -1.52 0.78
N PHE A 179 -0.43 -1.98 -0.45
CA PHE A 179 0.24 -3.24 -0.76
C PHE A 179 1.55 -2.95 -1.52
N ASP A 180 2.69 -3.23 -0.89
CA ASP A 180 4.03 -3.06 -1.47
C ASP A 180 4.52 -4.42 -1.99
N GLU A 181 4.27 -4.72 -3.27
CA GLU A 181 4.63 -5.95 -3.96
C GLU A 181 4.27 -7.25 -3.17
N PRO A 182 3.00 -7.47 -2.82
CA PRO A 182 2.59 -8.48 -1.86
C PRO A 182 2.85 -9.92 -2.29
N THR A 183 3.19 -10.16 -3.55
CA THR A 183 3.40 -11.51 -4.13
C THR A 183 4.84 -11.78 -4.56
N SER A 184 5.70 -10.75 -4.65
CA SER A 184 7.04 -10.88 -5.24
C SER A 184 8.01 -11.77 -4.46
N ALA A 185 7.73 -12.07 -3.18
CA ALA A 185 8.50 -13.00 -2.35
C ALA A 185 7.88 -14.41 -2.28
N LEU A 186 6.92 -14.72 -3.18
CA LEU A 186 6.17 -15.98 -3.19
C LEU A 186 6.42 -16.78 -4.47
N ASP A 187 6.33 -18.10 -4.33
CA ASP A 187 6.31 -18.98 -5.49
C ASP A 187 5.04 -18.74 -6.33
N PRO A 188 5.12 -18.88 -7.67
CA PRO A 188 3.97 -18.65 -8.57
C PRO A 188 2.72 -19.47 -8.21
N GLU A 189 2.91 -20.71 -7.76
CA GLU A 189 1.80 -21.60 -7.37
C GLU A 189 1.01 -21.06 -6.16
N ILE A 190 1.69 -20.34 -5.26
CA ILE A 190 1.11 -19.83 -4.01
C ILE A 190 0.55 -18.41 -4.19
N THR A 191 1.06 -17.67 -5.16
CA THR A 191 0.63 -16.29 -5.47
C THR A 191 -0.88 -16.18 -5.67
N GLY A 192 -1.49 -17.17 -6.35
CA GLY A 192 -2.93 -17.17 -6.64
C GLY A 192 -3.83 -17.11 -5.40
N GLU A 193 -3.40 -17.67 -4.26
CA GLU A 193 -4.18 -17.61 -3.01
C GLU A 193 -4.21 -16.21 -2.40
N VAL A 194 -3.08 -15.49 -2.46
CA VAL A 194 -2.99 -14.09 -1.99
C VAL A 194 -3.80 -13.18 -2.89
N LEU A 195 -3.68 -13.34 -4.21
CA LEU A 195 -4.46 -12.56 -5.19
C LEU A 195 -5.96 -12.78 -5.04
N LYS A 196 -6.44 -13.99 -4.71
CA LYS A 196 -7.85 -14.26 -4.41
C LYS A 196 -8.36 -13.42 -3.23
N VAL A 197 -7.57 -13.30 -2.16
CA VAL A 197 -7.93 -12.45 -1.02
C VAL A 197 -8.01 -10.99 -1.45
N MET A 198 -7.02 -10.50 -2.19
CA MET A 198 -7.01 -9.10 -2.66
C MET A 198 -8.17 -8.80 -3.61
N LYS A 199 -8.51 -9.73 -4.53
CA LYS A 199 -9.70 -9.63 -5.39
C LYS A 199 -11.01 -9.53 -4.58
N ARG A 200 -11.11 -10.29 -3.50
CA ARG A 200 -12.26 -10.21 -2.59
C ARG A 200 -12.36 -8.83 -1.93
N LEU A 201 -11.24 -8.28 -1.43
CA LEU A 201 -11.22 -6.94 -0.82
C LEU A 201 -11.63 -5.84 -1.82
N ALA A 202 -11.19 -5.95 -3.08
CA ALA A 202 -11.59 -5.02 -4.13
C ALA A 202 -13.11 -5.11 -4.42
N LYS A 203 -13.66 -6.32 -4.48
CA LYS A 203 -15.12 -6.53 -4.65
C LYS A 203 -15.92 -5.97 -3.47
N GLU A 204 -15.38 -6.00 -2.26
CA GLU A 204 -15.96 -5.38 -1.06
C GLU A 204 -15.77 -3.84 -1.05
N LYS A 205 -15.24 -3.25 -2.16
CA LYS A 205 -14.98 -1.81 -2.31
C LYS A 205 -14.10 -1.23 -1.20
N ARG A 206 -13.12 -2.01 -0.75
CA ARG A 206 -12.05 -1.49 0.11
C ARG A 206 -11.15 -0.57 -0.70
N THR A 207 -10.86 0.60 -0.16
CA THR A 207 -9.88 1.51 -0.79
C THR A 207 -8.50 0.89 -0.74
N MET A 208 -7.85 0.71 -1.89
CA MET A 208 -6.56 0.01 -1.99
C MET A 208 -5.61 0.70 -2.96
N ILE A 209 -4.34 0.77 -2.58
CA ILE A 209 -3.24 1.06 -3.50
C ILE A 209 -2.33 -0.18 -3.54
N VAL A 210 -2.08 -0.70 -4.73
CA VAL A 210 -1.35 -1.94 -4.93
C VAL A 210 -0.16 -1.71 -5.86
N VAL A 211 1.05 -1.70 -5.34
CA VAL A 211 2.27 -1.80 -6.15
C VAL A 211 2.44 -3.27 -6.53
N THR A 212 2.46 -3.58 -7.82
CA THR A 212 2.49 -4.96 -8.28
C THR A 212 3.20 -5.13 -9.62
N HIS A 213 3.76 -6.32 -9.82
CA HIS A 213 4.24 -6.84 -11.11
C HIS A 213 3.24 -7.84 -11.73
N GLU A 214 2.14 -8.14 -11.05
CA GLU A 214 1.08 -9.03 -11.52
C GLU A 214 0.14 -8.28 -12.49
N MET A 215 0.51 -8.18 -13.77
CA MET A 215 -0.23 -7.40 -14.75
C MET A 215 -1.66 -7.93 -14.95
N GLY A 216 -1.84 -9.27 -14.91
CA GLY A 216 -3.17 -9.89 -14.98
C GLY A 216 -4.08 -9.48 -13.82
N PHE A 217 -3.54 -9.39 -12.61
CA PHE A 217 -4.27 -8.91 -11.45
C PHE A 217 -4.63 -7.42 -11.60
N ALA A 218 -3.65 -6.57 -11.97
CA ALA A 218 -3.88 -5.15 -12.16
C ALA A 218 -4.95 -4.91 -13.23
N LYS A 219 -4.90 -5.64 -14.35
CA LYS A 219 -5.87 -5.54 -15.44
C LYS A 219 -7.28 -5.94 -15.01
N GLU A 220 -7.43 -6.97 -14.17
CA GLU A 220 -8.74 -7.50 -13.77
C GLU A 220 -9.40 -6.71 -12.64
N VAL A 221 -8.61 -6.11 -11.74
CA VAL A 221 -9.10 -5.66 -10.43
C VAL A 221 -9.01 -4.15 -10.23
N ALA A 222 -8.06 -3.48 -10.88
CA ALA A 222 -7.86 -2.06 -10.68
C ALA A 222 -8.95 -1.23 -11.37
N ASP A 223 -9.55 -0.31 -10.61
CA ASP A 223 -10.42 0.73 -11.18
C ASP A 223 -9.58 1.73 -11.99
N ARG A 224 -8.33 1.98 -11.54
CA ARG A 224 -7.34 2.83 -12.22
C ARG A 224 -5.94 2.26 -12.10
N VAL A 225 -5.14 2.42 -13.14
CA VAL A 225 -3.73 2.01 -13.20
C VAL A 225 -2.86 3.23 -13.40
N VAL A 226 -1.77 3.30 -12.64
CA VAL A 226 -0.78 4.37 -12.69
C VAL A 226 0.56 3.77 -13.07
N PHE A 227 1.13 4.25 -14.17
CA PHE A 227 2.46 3.86 -14.61
C PHE A 227 3.49 4.89 -14.14
N MET A 228 4.48 4.42 -13.36
CA MET A 228 5.57 5.24 -12.86
C MET A 228 6.89 4.88 -13.53
N ASP A 229 7.66 5.89 -13.91
CA ASP A 229 9.03 5.75 -14.35
C ASP A 229 9.88 6.94 -13.90
N GLU A 230 11.14 6.71 -13.53
CA GLU A 230 12.10 7.74 -13.09
C GLU A 230 11.55 8.73 -12.04
N GLY A 231 10.79 8.22 -11.07
CA GLY A 231 10.23 9.03 -9.98
C GLY A 231 9.00 9.86 -10.36
N ARG A 232 8.42 9.67 -11.53
CA ARG A 232 7.27 10.43 -12.04
C ARG A 232 6.12 9.51 -12.43
N ILE A 233 4.90 10.03 -12.38
CA ILE A 233 3.75 9.42 -13.06
C ILE A 233 3.84 9.82 -14.53
N VAL A 234 3.99 8.81 -15.39
CA VAL A 234 4.11 9.00 -16.85
C VAL A 234 2.74 8.93 -17.50
N GLU A 235 1.91 7.98 -17.07
CA GLU A 235 0.58 7.79 -17.60
C GLU A 235 -0.33 7.18 -16.52
N GLU A 236 -1.58 7.59 -16.49
CA GLU A 236 -2.62 6.99 -15.66
C GLU A 236 -3.94 6.94 -16.41
N GLY A 237 -4.75 5.95 -16.11
CA GLY A 237 -6.04 5.73 -16.76
C GLY A 237 -6.72 4.48 -16.26
N THR A 238 -7.83 4.13 -16.89
CA THR A 238 -8.50 2.85 -16.67
C THR A 238 -7.60 1.68 -17.07
N SER A 239 -7.92 0.49 -16.60
CA SER A 239 -7.22 -0.73 -16.99
C SER A 239 -7.14 -0.89 -18.51
N GLU A 240 -8.25 -0.62 -19.22
CA GLU A 240 -8.31 -0.71 -20.69
C GLU A 240 -7.40 0.31 -21.38
N GLU A 241 -7.38 1.57 -20.90
CA GLU A 241 -6.53 2.62 -21.46
C GLU A 241 -5.03 2.27 -21.32
N ILE A 242 -4.63 1.76 -20.16
CA ILE A 242 -3.22 1.50 -19.85
C ILE A 242 -2.72 0.21 -20.52
N PHE A 243 -3.51 -0.88 -20.52
CA PHE A 243 -3.03 -2.17 -21.02
C PHE A 243 -3.33 -2.40 -22.51
N ASP A 244 -4.44 -1.88 -23.02
CA ASP A 244 -4.87 -2.16 -24.39
C ASP A 244 -4.63 -0.97 -25.33
N ASN A 245 -4.62 0.27 -24.81
CA ASN A 245 -4.42 1.50 -25.58
C ASN A 245 -3.39 2.46 -24.97
N PRO A 246 -2.17 2.00 -24.62
CA PRO A 246 -1.14 2.84 -24.01
C PRO A 246 -0.71 3.98 -24.95
N LYS A 247 -0.68 5.21 -24.45
CA LYS A 247 -0.37 6.42 -25.23
C LYS A 247 1.13 6.72 -25.24
N SER A 248 1.80 6.57 -24.10
CA SER A 248 3.23 6.88 -24.01
C SER A 248 4.09 5.75 -24.57
N GLU A 249 5.10 6.09 -25.38
CA GLU A 249 6.08 5.13 -25.90
C GLU A 249 6.79 4.37 -24.78
N ARG A 250 6.98 5.04 -23.65
CA ARG A 250 7.64 4.45 -22.48
C ARG A 250 6.80 3.34 -21.85
N LEU A 251 5.48 3.54 -21.72
CA LEU A 251 4.56 2.50 -21.24
C LEU A 251 4.47 1.34 -22.23
N GLN A 252 4.37 1.63 -23.55
CA GLN A 252 4.36 0.59 -24.57
C GLN A 252 5.59 -0.31 -24.50
N SER A 253 6.78 0.30 -24.37
CA SER A 253 8.05 -0.42 -24.24
C SER A 253 8.09 -1.27 -22.96
N PHE A 254 7.59 -0.73 -21.84
CA PHE A 254 7.48 -1.46 -20.57
C PHE A 254 6.57 -2.69 -20.70
N LEU A 255 5.36 -2.52 -21.23
CA LEU A 255 4.40 -3.62 -21.38
C LEU A 255 4.94 -4.72 -22.33
N GLN A 256 5.59 -4.33 -23.44
CA GLN A 256 6.23 -5.30 -24.34
C GLN A 256 7.34 -6.10 -23.65
N SER A 257 8.12 -5.48 -22.78
CA SER A 257 9.16 -6.18 -22.02
C SER A 257 8.60 -7.22 -21.05
N MET A 258 7.45 -6.92 -20.43
CA MET A 258 6.77 -7.82 -19.49
C MET A 258 6.08 -9.01 -20.17
N LEU A 259 5.71 -8.89 -21.45
CA LEU A 259 5.13 -10.00 -22.23
C LEU A 259 6.18 -10.97 -22.76
N ARG A 260 7.46 -10.60 -22.75
CA ARG A 260 8.59 -11.41 -23.23
C ARG A 260 9.33 -12.14 -22.10
N ALA A 261 9.07 -11.78 -20.85
CA ALA A 261 9.65 -12.39 -19.65
C ALA A 261 8.76 -13.53 -19.13
#